data_887a03c49bff56744c1c6fa6f5604ef8
#
_entry.id   887a03c49bff56744c1c6fa6f5604ef8
#
_cell.length_a   1.000
_cell.length_b   1.000
_cell.length_c   1.000
_cell.angle_alpha   90.00
_cell.angle_beta   90.00
_cell.angle_gamma   90.00
#
_symmetry.space_group_name_H-M   'P 1'
#
loop_
_entity.id
_entity.type
_entity.pdbx_description
1 polymer ?
#
loop_
_entity_poly.entity_id
_entity_poly.type
_entity_poly.pdbx_seq_one_letter_code
_entity_poly.pdbx_strand_id
1 'polypeptide(L)'
;MKKSIWSGFDHGIGIGGWLTNYKRFTVLPDKWKLPLTIGDFEHFDSYITEKDVRYIASLGMDHIRLGFDQIVMEEAPFVYRERTFRLLDNFIAWCEKYGLGVVLNMHKAIGNYCDVPSPVNLLDDDGLQERFTAFWTECERRWHSKPDVVFELLNEVLGGDESVAKWNALAARTIEAVRKINPVRRIVVGSVCWNSPAYLKDLQIFDDENVIYTYHFYFPHSFTHQRAVLWAQQLYYNRVMPYPGDIEYYRDCERTVWGNQNAYPGVEKMDIEMLRREMQGAFDFREAHPDRILWLGEFGTIRHTPLKYRENWMHDVIFLAKEHGIPYCAWNYLSTPNDGNRFSLVDDDKRRIISPRLGSIIAGKVRRFRRKD
;
A
#
# COMPACT_ATOMS: atom_id res chain seq x y z
N MET A 1 11.79 26.58 -12.42
CA MET A 1 10.71 25.59 -12.43
C MET A 1 10.11 25.49 -11.02
N LYS A 2 8.78 25.54 -10.88
CA LYS A 2 8.11 25.31 -9.60
C LYS A 2 8.45 23.89 -9.13
N LYS A 3 8.88 23.70 -7.89
CA LYS A 3 9.17 22.37 -7.34
C LYS A 3 7.86 21.58 -7.32
N SER A 4 7.87 20.32 -7.78
CA SER A 4 6.67 19.47 -7.73
C SER A 4 6.18 19.35 -6.28
N ILE A 5 4.89 19.35 -6.07
CA ILE A 5 4.27 19.15 -4.75
C ILE A 5 4.61 17.76 -4.17
N TRP A 6 5.01 16.81 -5.03
CA TRP A 6 5.42 15.45 -4.67
C TRP A 6 6.94 15.27 -4.57
N SER A 7 7.71 16.36 -4.62
CA SER A 7 9.16 16.31 -4.47
C SER A 7 9.54 15.75 -3.09
N GLY A 8 10.41 14.74 -3.06
CA GLY A 8 10.78 14.01 -1.85
C GLY A 8 9.85 12.83 -1.54
N PHE A 9 9.10 12.37 -2.55
CA PHE A 9 8.26 11.17 -2.49
C PHE A 9 8.43 10.33 -3.76
N ASP A 10 9.65 10.20 -4.25
CA ASP A 10 9.97 9.50 -5.49
C ASP A 10 10.08 7.98 -5.28
N HIS A 11 10.65 7.54 -4.15
CA HIS A 11 10.86 6.13 -3.84
C HIS A 11 10.82 5.86 -2.34
N GLY A 12 9.78 5.19 -1.91
CA GLY A 12 9.50 4.90 -0.53
C GLY A 12 9.44 3.43 -0.18
N ILE A 13 9.18 3.19 1.09
CA ILE A 13 8.95 1.86 1.64
C ILE A 13 7.76 1.88 2.60
N GLY A 14 6.89 0.87 2.48
CA GLY A 14 5.75 0.70 3.36
C GLY A 14 6.14 0.07 4.70
N ILE A 15 5.47 0.45 5.77
CA ILE A 15 5.51 -0.21 7.06
C ILE A 15 4.14 -0.80 7.37
N GLY A 16 4.08 -2.13 7.42
CA GLY A 16 3.00 -2.90 8.00
C GLY A 16 3.47 -3.64 9.24
N GLY A 17 2.59 -4.41 9.87
CA GLY A 17 2.95 -5.22 11.04
C GLY A 17 3.13 -4.42 12.34
N TRP A 18 3.00 -3.12 12.32
CA TRP A 18 3.08 -2.25 13.50
C TRP A 18 1.68 -1.88 14.01
N LEU A 19 1.04 -0.89 13.42
CA LEU A 19 -0.32 -0.44 13.80
C LEU A 19 -1.40 -1.02 12.87
N THR A 20 -1.00 -1.79 11.89
CA THR A 20 -1.83 -2.62 11.00
C THR A 20 -1.17 -3.96 10.77
N ASN A 21 -1.92 -4.99 10.40
CA ASN A 21 -1.42 -6.32 10.03
C ASN A 21 -0.49 -6.98 11.08
N TYR A 22 -0.55 -6.57 12.33
CA TYR A 22 0.28 -7.16 13.40
C TYR A 22 -0.37 -8.39 14.05
N LYS A 23 -1.69 -8.48 14.00
CA LYS A 23 -2.47 -9.67 14.32
C LYS A 23 -3.75 -9.67 13.48
N ARG A 24 -4.35 -10.84 13.30
CA ARG A 24 -5.67 -10.94 12.71
C ARG A 24 -6.71 -10.59 13.76
N PHE A 25 -7.53 -9.59 13.46
CA PHE A 25 -8.67 -9.24 14.28
C PHE A 25 -9.90 -9.96 13.77
N THR A 26 -10.56 -10.73 14.61
CA THR A 26 -11.93 -11.14 14.35
C THR A 26 -12.83 -9.99 14.79
N VAL A 27 -13.17 -9.11 13.87
CA VAL A 27 -14.08 -7.99 14.14
C VAL A 27 -15.49 -8.47 13.84
N LEU A 28 -16.26 -8.68 14.89
CA LEU A 28 -17.70 -8.95 14.75
C LEU A 28 -18.47 -7.64 14.59
N PRO A 29 -19.54 -7.60 13.77
CA PRO A 29 -20.27 -6.37 13.43
C PRO A 29 -20.71 -5.51 14.62
N ASP A 30 -21.05 -6.13 15.71
CA ASP A 30 -21.51 -5.51 16.95
C ASP A 30 -20.38 -5.14 17.94
N LYS A 31 -19.13 -5.47 17.59
CA LYS A 31 -17.95 -5.30 18.46
C LYS A 31 -16.83 -4.53 17.78
N TRP A 32 -17.16 -3.40 17.17
CA TRP A 32 -16.18 -2.47 16.63
C TRP A 32 -15.27 -1.83 17.71
N LYS A 33 -15.23 -2.44 18.88
CA LYS A 33 -14.33 -2.07 19.98
C LYS A 33 -13.26 -3.15 20.07
N LEU A 34 -12.04 -2.78 19.72
CA LEU A 34 -10.89 -3.61 19.98
C LEU A 34 -10.39 -3.32 21.39
N PRO A 35 -10.55 -4.24 22.35
CA PRO A 35 -9.86 -4.12 23.62
C PRO A 35 -8.38 -4.37 23.34
N LEU A 36 -7.58 -3.30 23.24
CA LEU A 36 -6.13 -3.42 23.17
C LEU A 36 -5.63 -3.94 24.51
N THR A 37 -4.80 -4.96 24.44
CA THR A 37 -4.18 -5.61 25.60
C THR A 37 -2.82 -4.97 25.92
N ILE A 38 -2.25 -5.30 27.09
CA ILE A 38 -0.88 -4.88 27.43
C ILE A 38 0.09 -5.36 26.36
N GLY A 39 -0.04 -6.61 25.86
CA GLY A 39 0.81 -7.15 24.81
C GLY A 39 0.72 -6.40 23.46
N ASP A 40 -0.44 -5.83 23.14
CA ASP A 40 -0.56 -4.97 21.95
C ASP A 40 0.29 -3.70 22.11
N PHE A 41 0.26 -3.09 23.29
CA PHE A 41 1.07 -1.90 23.56
C PHE A 41 2.56 -2.19 23.66
N GLU A 42 2.95 -3.34 24.21
CA GLU A 42 4.36 -3.79 24.18
C GLU A 42 4.86 -3.97 22.75
N HIS A 43 4.01 -4.53 21.87
CA HIS A 43 4.30 -4.62 20.45
C HIS A 43 4.45 -3.22 19.83
N PHE A 44 3.51 -2.31 20.07
CA PHE A 44 3.57 -0.96 19.48
C PHE A 44 4.78 -0.16 19.96
N ASP A 45 5.19 -0.32 21.21
CA ASP A 45 6.33 0.40 21.79
C ASP A 45 7.69 -0.13 21.28
N SER A 46 7.75 -1.37 20.75
CA SER A 46 9.02 -2.04 20.42
C SER A 46 9.19 -2.41 18.94
N TYR A 47 8.12 -2.55 18.18
CA TYR A 47 8.18 -3.13 16.82
C TYR A 47 8.89 -2.22 15.81
N ILE A 48 8.58 -0.95 15.78
CA ILE A 48 9.27 0.06 14.97
C ILE A 48 9.94 1.07 15.90
N THR A 49 11.19 1.37 15.63
CA THR A 49 12.02 2.26 16.44
C THR A 49 12.72 3.30 15.57
N GLU A 50 13.29 4.32 16.18
CA GLU A 50 14.12 5.31 15.50
C GLU A 50 15.27 4.69 14.69
N LYS A 51 15.81 3.53 15.16
CA LYS A 51 16.88 2.81 14.44
C LYS A 51 16.42 2.29 13.09
N ASP A 52 15.15 1.86 12.99
CA ASP A 52 14.55 1.39 11.76
C ASP A 52 14.38 2.55 10.77
N VAL A 53 13.84 3.69 11.22
CA VAL A 53 13.66 4.89 10.41
C VAL A 53 15.01 5.40 9.87
N ARG A 54 16.03 5.47 10.73
CA ARG A 54 17.40 5.82 10.32
C ARG A 54 17.96 4.84 9.29
N TYR A 55 17.69 3.55 9.45
CA TYR A 55 18.15 2.55 8.49
C TYR A 55 17.45 2.68 7.14
N ILE A 56 16.13 2.92 7.15
CA ILE A 56 15.36 3.18 5.91
C ILE A 56 15.93 4.39 5.16
N ALA A 57 16.22 5.48 5.86
CA ALA A 57 16.88 6.64 5.26
C ALA A 57 18.24 6.28 4.64
N SER A 58 19.03 5.43 5.32
CA SER A 58 20.33 4.97 4.82
C SER A 58 20.27 4.08 3.59
N LEU A 59 19.11 3.47 3.30
CA LEU A 59 18.85 2.74 2.06
C LEU A 59 18.61 3.66 0.86
N GLY A 60 18.49 4.98 1.11
CA GLY A 60 18.21 5.99 0.09
C GLY A 60 16.72 6.17 -0.19
N MET A 61 15.84 5.74 0.71
CA MET A 61 14.42 6.07 0.65
C MET A 61 14.21 7.56 0.98
N ASP A 62 13.19 8.17 0.40
CA ASP A 62 12.85 9.56 0.64
C ASP A 62 11.52 9.72 1.43
N HIS A 63 10.73 8.65 1.53
CA HIS A 63 9.51 8.65 2.34
C HIS A 63 9.19 7.25 2.90
N ILE A 64 8.34 7.25 3.92
CA ILE A 64 7.76 6.04 4.49
C ILE A 64 6.24 6.14 4.41
N ARG A 65 5.60 5.09 3.87
CA ARG A 65 4.16 4.89 3.92
C ARG A 65 3.81 4.04 5.13
N LEU A 66 3.20 4.64 6.13
CA LEU A 66 2.86 3.97 7.38
C LEU A 66 1.39 3.60 7.42
N GLY A 67 1.10 2.29 7.42
CA GLY A 67 -0.25 1.77 7.60
C GLY A 67 -0.68 1.74 9.07
N PHE A 68 -1.92 2.14 9.33
CA PHE A 68 -2.58 1.97 10.63
C PHE A 68 -4.06 1.58 10.44
N ASP A 69 -4.60 0.86 11.42
CA ASP A 69 -6.03 0.51 11.45
C ASP A 69 -6.80 1.53 12.28
N GLN A 70 -7.93 2.01 11.77
CA GLN A 70 -8.77 2.99 12.48
C GLN A 70 -9.12 2.52 13.89
N ILE A 71 -9.44 1.24 14.06
CA ILE A 71 -9.81 0.66 15.35
C ILE A 71 -8.66 0.69 16.38
N VAL A 72 -7.41 0.75 15.93
CA VAL A 72 -6.24 0.91 16.81
C VAL A 72 -6.14 2.35 17.31
N MET A 73 -6.59 3.31 16.50
CA MET A 73 -6.49 4.74 16.77
C MET A 73 -7.67 5.27 17.59
N GLU A 74 -8.80 4.55 17.63
CA GLU A 74 -10.00 4.98 18.33
C GLU A 74 -10.36 4.03 19.47
N GLU A 75 -10.84 4.59 20.58
CA GLU A 75 -11.40 3.81 21.73
C GLU A 75 -12.90 3.59 21.58
N ALA A 76 -13.59 4.56 21.01
CA ALA A 76 -15.01 4.58 20.70
C ALA A 76 -15.25 5.54 19.54
N PRO A 77 -16.42 5.57 18.91
CA PRO A 77 -16.75 6.54 17.89
C PRO A 77 -16.40 7.97 18.32
N PHE A 78 -15.54 8.64 17.55
CA PHE A 78 -15.05 10.02 17.80
C PHE A 78 -14.20 10.19 19.08
N VAL A 79 -13.80 9.10 19.74
CA VAL A 79 -12.92 9.13 20.92
C VAL A 79 -11.58 8.53 20.54
N TYR A 80 -10.58 9.38 20.42
CA TYR A 80 -9.27 9.00 19.92
C TYR A 80 -8.32 8.54 21.02
N ARG A 81 -7.51 7.52 20.72
CA ARG A 81 -6.57 6.91 21.64
C ARG A 81 -5.26 7.68 21.67
N GLU A 82 -5.09 8.58 22.63
CA GLU A 82 -3.92 9.45 22.76
C GLU A 82 -2.58 8.70 22.79
N ARG A 83 -2.55 7.47 23.35
CA ARG A 83 -1.33 6.66 23.39
C ARG A 83 -0.86 6.29 22.00
N THR A 84 -1.76 5.88 21.10
CA THR A 84 -1.40 5.50 19.72
C THR A 84 -1.07 6.74 18.87
N PHE A 85 -1.76 7.86 19.08
CA PHE A 85 -1.38 9.11 18.42
C PHE A 85 0.02 9.57 18.82
N ARG A 86 0.43 9.44 20.09
CA ARG A 86 1.83 9.73 20.50
C ARG A 86 2.86 8.84 19.81
N LEU A 87 2.54 7.59 19.47
CA LEU A 87 3.43 6.75 18.66
C LEU A 87 3.64 7.35 17.27
N LEU A 88 2.57 7.85 16.64
CA LEU A 88 2.66 8.52 15.34
C LEU A 88 3.44 9.84 15.45
N ASP A 89 3.24 10.62 16.51
CA ASP A 89 4.02 11.85 16.76
C ASP A 89 5.52 11.56 16.82
N ASN A 90 5.91 10.53 17.58
CA ASN A 90 7.30 10.10 17.67
C ASN A 90 7.84 9.63 16.32
N PHE A 91 7.06 8.85 15.60
CA PHE A 91 7.44 8.36 14.27
C PHE A 91 7.64 9.50 13.26
N ILE A 92 6.72 10.46 13.23
CA ILE A 92 6.83 11.67 12.38
C ILE A 92 8.10 12.45 12.75
N ALA A 93 8.37 12.63 14.06
CA ALA A 93 9.58 13.32 14.49
C ALA A 93 10.87 12.58 14.09
N TRP A 94 10.89 11.25 14.12
CA TRP A 94 12.03 10.47 13.60
C TRP A 94 12.19 10.64 12.09
N CYS A 95 11.10 10.62 11.33
CA CYS A 95 11.14 10.84 9.88
C CYS A 95 11.67 12.24 9.55
N GLU A 96 11.18 13.29 10.20
CA GLU A 96 11.69 14.66 10.07
C GLU A 96 13.20 14.74 10.37
N LYS A 97 13.65 14.10 11.45
CA LYS A 97 15.06 14.07 11.84
C LYS A 97 15.98 13.48 10.78
N TYR A 98 15.47 12.51 10.00
CA TYR A 98 16.25 11.83 8.96
C TYR A 98 15.88 12.28 7.53
N GLY A 99 15.08 13.34 7.40
CA GLY A 99 14.72 13.93 6.10
C GLY A 99 13.79 13.06 5.26
N LEU A 100 12.92 12.28 5.90
CA LEU A 100 11.92 11.43 5.24
C LEU A 100 10.53 12.07 5.28
N GLY A 101 9.83 12.06 4.16
CA GLY A 101 8.40 12.31 4.12
C GLY A 101 7.59 11.16 4.75
N VAL A 102 6.36 11.44 5.16
CA VAL A 102 5.46 10.44 5.76
C VAL A 102 4.14 10.43 5.02
N VAL A 103 3.73 9.25 4.51
CA VAL A 103 2.37 9.00 4.06
C VAL A 103 1.67 8.20 5.15
N LEU A 104 0.75 8.84 5.87
CA LEU A 104 -0.13 8.18 6.83
C LEU A 104 -1.28 7.53 6.08
N ASN A 105 -1.32 6.22 6.10
CA ASN A 105 -2.27 5.41 5.37
C ASN A 105 -3.27 4.77 6.35
N MET A 106 -4.55 5.12 6.25
CA MET A 106 -5.58 4.33 6.92
C MET A 106 -5.69 2.98 6.20
N HIS A 107 -5.03 1.98 6.76
CA HIS A 107 -4.91 0.67 6.10
C HIS A 107 -6.23 -0.09 6.17
N LYS A 108 -6.94 0.03 7.30
CA LYS A 108 -8.27 -0.54 7.50
C LYS A 108 -9.17 0.49 8.17
N ALA A 109 -10.23 0.85 7.48
CA ALA A 109 -11.32 1.61 8.06
C ALA A 109 -12.39 0.67 8.64
N ILE A 110 -13.11 1.11 9.65
CA ILE A 110 -14.27 0.36 10.16
C ILE A 110 -15.30 0.26 9.05
N GLY A 111 -15.71 -0.97 8.73
CA GLY A 111 -16.57 -1.27 7.58
C GLY A 111 -15.84 -1.46 6.25
N ASN A 112 -14.49 -1.46 6.24
CA ASN A 112 -13.66 -1.79 5.07
C ASN A 112 -12.42 -2.59 5.48
N TYR A 113 -12.60 -3.85 5.87
CA TYR A 113 -11.54 -4.79 6.23
C TYR A 113 -11.40 -5.85 5.14
N CYS A 114 -10.28 -5.86 4.41
CA CYS A 114 -10.08 -6.74 3.28
C CYS A 114 -9.55 -8.15 3.62
N ASP A 115 -9.03 -8.36 4.81
CA ASP A 115 -8.30 -9.58 5.19
C ASP A 115 -8.96 -10.40 6.32
N VAL A 116 -10.11 -9.99 6.80
CA VAL A 116 -10.90 -10.71 7.81
C VAL A 116 -12.38 -10.75 7.45
N PRO A 117 -13.10 -11.81 7.81
CA PRO A 117 -14.55 -11.83 7.69
C PRO A 117 -15.16 -10.71 8.53
N SER A 118 -15.60 -9.65 7.90
CA SER A 118 -16.26 -8.52 8.53
C SER A 118 -17.24 -7.88 7.54
N PRO A 119 -18.27 -7.18 7.98
CA PRO A 119 -19.11 -6.44 7.07
C PRO A 119 -18.29 -5.41 6.27
N VAL A 120 -18.55 -5.36 4.97
CA VAL A 120 -18.06 -4.32 4.09
C VAL A 120 -19.19 -3.35 3.86
N ASN A 121 -19.33 -2.35 4.73
CA ASN A 121 -20.46 -1.43 4.75
C ASN A 121 -20.07 0.03 4.96
N LEU A 122 -18.78 0.38 4.92
CA LEU A 122 -18.33 1.77 5.05
C LEU A 122 -19.04 2.69 4.05
N LEU A 123 -19.20 2.24 2.82
CA LEU A 123 -19.79 3.03 1.74
C LEU A 123 -21.33 3.09 1.78
N ASP A 124 -21.96 2.34 2.69
CA ASP A 124 -23.43 2.23 2.82
C ASP A 124 -23.94 2.69 4.18
N ASP A 125 -23.06 3.06 5.12
CA ASP A 125 -23.38 3.47 6.48
C ASP A 125 -22.92 4.90 6.73
N ASP A 126 -23.87 5.82 6.82
CA ASP A 126 -23.61 7.26 7.01
C ASP A 126 -22.85 7.54 8.31
N GLY A 127 -23.10 6.78 9.37
CA GLY A 127 -22.40 6.93 10.65
C GLY A 127 -20.93 6.53 10.56
N LEU A 128 -20.62 5.46 9.82
CA LEU A 128 -19.23 5.06 9.55
C LEU A 128 -18.53 6.07 8.66
N GLN A 129 -19.21 6.62 7.67
CA GLN A 129 -18.66 7.63 6.79
C GLN A 129 -18.40 8.96 7.54
N GLU A 130 -19.29 9.38 8.44
CA GLU A 130 -19.08 10.54 9.30
C GLU A 130 -17.86 10.34 10.20
N ARG A 131 -17.76 9.18 10.83
CA ARG A 131 -16.63 8.79 11.67
C ARG A 131 -15.31 8.75 10.91
N PHE A 132 -15.31 8.23 9.67
CA PHE A 132 -14.15 8.25 8.77
C PHE A 132 -13.69 9.67 8.46
N THR A 133 -14.60 10.54 8.08
CA THR A 133 -14.32 11.94 7.78
C THR A 133 -13.82 12.70 9.02
N ALA A 134 -14.45 12.48 10.18
CA ALA A 134 -14.05 13.10 11.45
C ALA A 134 -12.64 12.68 11.88
N PHE A 135 -12.25 11.42 11.63
CA PHE A 135 -10.90 10.93 11.91
C PHE A 135 -9.84 11.72 11.13
N TRP A 136 -10.04 11.95 9.83
CA TRP A 136 -9.08 12.69 9.01
C TRP A 136 -9.03 14.17 9.36
N THR A 137 -10.16 14.77 9.78
CA THR A 137 -10.15 16.15 10.28
C THR A 137 -9.42 16.27 11.62
N GLU A 138 -9.49 15.26 12.48
CA GLU A 138 -8.70 15.22 13.70
C GLU A 138 -7.19 15.06 13.40
N CYS A 139 -6.83 14.22 12.45
CA CYS A 139 -5.46 14.11 11.97
C CYS A 139 -4.93 15.48 11.48
N GLU A 140 -5.74 16.23 10.73
CA GLU A 140 -5.33 17.55 10.27
C GLU A 140 -5.16 18.56 11.42
N ARG A 141 -6.02 18.54 12.43
CA ARG A 141 -5.84 19.43 13.61
C ARG A 141 -4.53 19.14 14.34
N ARG A 142 -4.17 17.85 14.47
CA ARG A 142 -2.94 17.42 15.17
C ARG A 142 -1.67 17.75 14.40
N TRP A 143 -1.69 17.54 13.10
CA TRP A 143 -0.49 17.67 12.26
C TRP A 143 -0.56 18.83 11.26
N HIS A 144 -1.37 19.85 11.55
CA HIS A 144 -1.51 21.03 10.70
C HIS A 144 -0.18 21.68 10.33
N SER A 145 0.75 21.76 11.30
CA SER A 145 2.09 22.34 11.12
C SER A 145 3.12 21.39 10.46
N LYS A 146 2.73 20.18 10.05
CA LYS A 146 3.61 19.17 9.49
C LYS A 146 3.37 19.02 7.98
N PRO A 147 4.04 19.83 7.12
CA PRO A 147 3.79 19.84 5.68
C PRO A 147 4.22 18.55 4.98
N ASP A 148 5.22 17.81 5.52
CA ASP A 148 5.72 16.57 4.96
C ASP A 148 4.97 15.32 5.42
N VAL A 149 3.85 15.51 6.15
CA VAL A 149 2.87 14.48 6.44
C VAL A 149 1.77 14.53 5.39
N VAL A 150 1.56 13.44 4.70
CA VAL A 150 0.56 13.23 3.65
C VAL A 150 -0.51 12.28 4.18
N PHE A 151 -1.77 12.48 3.82
CA PHE A 151 -2.88 11.61 4.22
C PHE A 151 -3.31 10.73 3.06
N GLU A 152 -3.21 9.43 3.18
CA GLU A 152 -3.81 8.47 2.27
C GLU A 152 -5.11 7.98 2.88
N LEU A 153 -6.22 8.40 2.30
CA LEU A 153 -7.55 8.28 2.92
C LEU A 153 -7.92 6.85 3.25
N LEU A 154 -7.66 5.92 2.32
CA LEU A 154 -7.93 4.50 2.54
C LEU A 154 -6.99 3.67 1.67
N ASN A 155 -6.43 2.61 2.26
CA ASN A 155 -5.48 1.70 1.59
C ASN A 155 -6.07 1.04 0.35
N GLU A 156 -7.11 0.25 0.54
CA GLU A 156 -7.76 -0.53 -0.50
C GLU A 156 -9.26 -0.48 -0.32
N VAL A 157 -9.93 0.18 -1.22
CA VAL A 157 -11.40 0.26 -1.22
C VAL A 157 -11.94 -1.03 -1.79
N LEU A 158 -12.79 -1.71 -1.02
CA LEU A 158 -13.44 -2.94 -1.42
C LEU A 158 -14.64 -2.66 -2.35
N GLY A 159 -15.02 -3.68 -3.12
CA GLY A 159 -16.08 -3.59 -4.11
C GLY A 159 -15.58 -3.23 -5.51
N GLY A 160 -16.48 -3.25 -6.46
CA GLY A 160 -16.23 -3.00 -7.88
C GLY A 160 -16.99 -1.76 -8.38
N ASP A 161 -17.61 -1.88 -9.55
CA ASP A 161 -18.34 -0.80 -10.23
C ASP A 161 -19.39 -0.13 -9.32
N GLU A 162 -20.08 -0.92 -8.51
CA GLU A 162 -21.11 -0.45 -7.57
C GLU A 162 -20.58 0.46 -6.46
N SER A 163 -19.28 0.38 -6.20
CA SER A 163 -18.60 1.15 -5.15
C SER A 163 -18.00 2.46 -5.64
N VAL A 164 -17.80 2.63 -6.96
CA VAL A 164 -17.10 3.78 -7.56
C VAL A 164 -17.73 5.11 -7.14
N ALA A 165 -19.03 5.28 -7.41
CA ALA A 165 -19.72 6.55 -7.13
C ALA A 165 -19.75 6.85 -5.63
N LYS A 166 -19.95 5.84 -4.78
CA LYS A 166 -20.00 5.97 -3.33
C LYS A 166 -18.64 6.36 -2.77
N TRP A 167 -17.57 5.73 -3.25
CA TRP A 167 -16.21 6.06 -2.84
C TRP A 167 -15.81 7.46 -3.27
N ASN A 168 -16.06 7.85 -4.52
CA ASN A 168 -15.81 9.20 -5.00
C ASN A 168 -16.52 10.25 -4.13
N ALA A 169 -17.77 10.02 -3.74
CA ALA A 169 -18.52 10.91 -2.86
C ALA A 169 -17.92 11.00 -1.44
N LEU A 170 -17.53 9.87 -0.84
CA LEU A 170 -16.91 9.85 0.47
C LEU A 170 -15.53 10.53 0.47
N ALA A 171 -14.72 10.27 -0.56
CA ALA A 171 -13.42 10.91 -0.74
C ALA A 171 -13.58 12.43 -0.88
N ALA A 172 -14.50 12.89 -1.76
CA ALA A 172 -14.78 14.31 -1.95
C ALA A 172 -15.20 15.01 -0.65
N ARG A 173 -16.14 14.43 0.09
CA ARG A 173 -16.60 14.95 1.39
C ARG A 173 -15.45 15.01 2.40
N THR A 174 -14.59 14.01 2.44
CA THR A 174 -13.46 13.98 3.37
C THR A 174 -12.40 15.00 3.00
N ILE A 175 -12.08 15.12 1.71
CA ILE A 175 -11.17 16.17 1.21
C ILE A 175 -11.72 17.56 1.57
N GLU A 176 -12.98 17.85 1.28
CA GLU A 176 -13.62 19.12 1.62
C GLU A 176 -13.53 19.44 3.11
N ALA A 177 -13.77 18.47 3.98
CA ALA A 177 -13.67 18.64 5.41
C ALA A 177 -12.23 18.98 5.87
N VAL A 178 -11.22 18.33 5.32
CA VAL A 178 -9.81 18.62 5.58
C VAL A 178 -9.44 20.01 5.02
N ARG A 179 -9.92 20.39 3.84
CA ARG A 179 -9.66 21.69 3.19
C ARG A 179 -10.18 22.88 3.99
N LYS A 180 -11.26 22.72 4.75
CA LYS A 180 -11.76 23.76 5.68
C LYS A 180 -10.74 24.09 6.79
N ILE A 181 -9.81 23.18 7.09
CA ILE A 181 -8.77 23.35 8.10
C ILE A 181 -7.44 23.71 7.42
N ASN A 182 -7.07 22.98 6.36
CA ASN A 182 -5.80 23.16 5.66
C ASN A 182 -6.01 23.03 4.13
N PRO A 183 -5.97 24.16 3.40
CA PRO A 183 -6.21 24.16 1.96
C PRO A 183 -5.11 23.47 1.13
N VAL A 184 -3.95 23.18 1.71
CA VAL A 184 -2.77 22.67 1.00
C VAL A 184 -2.29 21.29 1.50
N ARG A 185 -3.04 20.61 2.39
CA ARG A 185 -2.71 19.27 2.82
C ARG A 185 -2.65 18.34 1.62
N ARG A 186 -1.54 17.64 1.43
CA ARG A 186 -1.45 16.58 0.41
C ARG A 186 -2.29 15.39 0.83
N ILE A 187 -3.21 14.98 -0.05
CA ILE A 187 -4.15 13.88 0.18
C ILE A 187 -4.04 12.88 -0.96
N VAL A 188 -3.90 11.60 -0.63
CA VAL A 188 -3.83 10.50 -1.58
C VAL A 188 -5.17 9.78 -1.63
N VAL A 189 -5.67 9.56 -2.84
CA VAL A 189 -6.92 8.86 -3.13
C VAL A 189 -6.63 7.69 -4.08
N GLY A 190 -7.01 6.51 -3.68
CA GLY A 190 -6.89 5.29 -4.49
C GLY A 190 -8.19 4.88 -5.15
N SER A 191 -8.11 3.93 -6.09
CA SER A 191 -9.26 3.38 -6.78
C SER A 191 -9.95 2.27 -5.98
N VAL A 192 -11.13 1.85 -6.42
CA VAL A 192 -11.83 0.67 -5.90
C VAL A 192 -11.17 -0.64 -6.36
N CYS A 193 -11.74 -1.77 -5.98
CA CYS A 193 -11.23 -3.10 -6.33
C CYS A 193 -9.77 -3.31 -5.90
N TRP A 194 -9.51 -3.12 -4.59
CA TRP A 194 -8.17 -3.24 -3.99
C TRP A 194 -7.14 -2.30 -4.65
N ASN A 195 -7.56 -1.08 -4.94
CA ASN A 195 -6.70 -0.06 -5.53
C ASN A 195 -6.15 -0.46 -6.93
N SER A 196 -7.00 -1.10 -7.72
CA SER A 196 -6.65 -1.64 -9.03
C SER A 196 -6.34 -0.52 -10.06
N PRO A 197 -5.26 -0.65 -10.87
CA PRO A 197 -4.99 0.29 -11.95
C PRO A 197 -6.10 0.36 -13.00
N ALA A 198 -6.90 -0.70 -13.17
CA ALA A 198 -8.02 -0.72 -14.12
C ALA A 198 -9.16 0.25 -13.76
N TYR A 199 -9.29 0.61 -12.48
CA TYR A 199 -10.32 1.51 -11.97
C TYR A 199 -9.86 2.97 -11.81
N LEU A 200 -8.62 3.30 -12.14
CA LEU A 200 -8.13 4.69 -12.11
C LEU A 200 -8.96 5.63 -13.01
N LYS A 201 -9.41 5.13 -14.14
CA LYS A 201 -10.26 5.86 -15.10
C LYS A 201 -11.62 6.31 -14.52
N ASP A 202 -12.07 5.65 -13.47
CA ASP A 202 -13.38 5.87 -12.83
C ASP A 202 -13.27 6.77 -11.58
N LEU A 203 -12.04 7.16 -11.20
CA LEU A 203 -11.83 8.10 -10.11
C LEU A 203 -12.28 9.51 -10.48
N GLN A 204 -12.88 10.20 -9.51
CA GLN A 204 -13.13 11.63 -9.64
C GLN A 204 -11.81 12.39 -9.70
N ILE A 205 -11.63 13.20 -10.75
CA ILE A 205 -10.50 14.13 -10.83
C ILE A 205 -10.88 15.44 -10.15
N PHE A 206 -10.14 15.77 -9.09
CA PHE A 206 -10.36 16.96 -8.31
C PHE A 206 -9.63 18.17 -8.93
N ASP A 207 -10.25 19.34 -8.92
CA ASP A 207 -9.57 20.59 -9.26
C ASP A 207 -8.77 21.12 -8.06
N ASP A 208 -7.81 20.29 -7.64
CA ASP A 208 -6.95 20.52 -6.48
C ASP A 208 -5.59 19.87 -6.75
N GLU A 209 -4.54 20.67 -6.91
CA GLU A 209 -3.18 20.15 -7.19
C GLU A 209 -2.61 19.32 -6.04
N ASN A 210 -3.15 19.44 -4.81
CA ASN A 210 -2.70 18.69 -3.64
C ASN A 210 -3.43 17.35 -3.45
N VAL A 211 -4.26 16.94 -4.41
CA VAL A 211 -4.81 15.59 -4.47
C VAL A 211 -3.93 14.74 -5.37
N ILE A 212 -3.44 13.65 -4.81
CA ILE A 212 -2.57 12.66 -5.43
C ILE A 212 -3.37 11.39 -5.66
N TYR A 213 -3.20 10.75 -6.79
CA TYR A 213 -3.86 9.50 -7.11
C TYR A 213 -2.93 8.33 -6.90
N THR A 214 -3.45 7.18 -6.48
CA THR A 214 -2.64 5.99 -6.22
C THR A 214 -3.29 4.74 -6.75
N TYR A 215 -2.44 3.72 -7.00
CA TYR A 215 -2.83 2.36 -7.31
C TYR A 215 -1.85 1.38 -6.69
N HIS A 216 -2.28 0.11 -6.57
CA HIS A 216 -1.46 -1.01 -6.14
C HIS A 216 -1.19 -1.97 -7.29
N PHE A 217 -0.07 -2.69 -7.24
CA PHE A 217 0.28 -3.61 -8.30
C PHE A 217 0.90 -4.89 -7.76
N TYR A 218 0.15 -5.99 -7.86
CA TYR A 218 0.55 -7.31 -7.40
C TYR A 218 0.36 -8.41 -8.46
N PHE A 219 0.35 -8.00 -9.74
CA PHE A 219 0.17 -8.97 -10.83
C PHE A 219 1.47 -9.69 -11.20
N PRO A 220 1.38 -11.01 -11.51
CA PRO A 220 0.23 -11.88 -11.28
C PRO A 220 0.21 -12.39 -9.82
N HIS A 221 -0.98 -12.52 -9.24
CA HIS A 221 -1.12 -12.99 -7.85
C HIS A 221 -0.52 -14.38 -7.62
N SER A 222 -0.59 -15.27 -8.62
CA SER A 222 0.05 -16.58 -8.61
C SER A 222 1.57 -16.53 -8.39
N PHE A 223 2.21 -15.41 -8.71
CA PHE A 223 3.62 -15.13 -8.43
C PHE A 223 3.83 -14.34 -7.14
N THR A 224 3.21 -13.15 -7.04
CA THR A 224 3.46 -12.22 -5.94
C THR A 224 3.00 -12.77 -4.60
N HIS A 225 1.98 -13.63 -4.60
CA HIS A 225 1.40 -14.28 -3.43
C HIS A 225 1.58 -15.83 -3.46
N GLN A 226 2.59 -16.31 -4.16
CA GLN A 226 2.83 -17.77 -4.21
C GLN A 226 3.00 -18.34 -2.80
N ARG A 227 2.31 -19.46 -2.51
CA ARG A 227 2.31 -20.11 -1.20
C ARG A 227 1.74 -19.24 -0.06
N ALA A 228 0.94 -18.23 -0.40
CA ALA A 228 0.30 -17.40 0.60
C ALA A 228 -0.68 -18.22 1.44
N VAL A 229 -0.66 -18.00 2.75
CA VAL A 229 -1.63 -18.62 3.67
C VAL A 229 -3.00 -17.94 3.63
N LEU A 230 -3.10 -16.80 2.94
CA LEU A 230 -4.35 -16.07 2.77
C LEU A 230 -5.40 -16.89 1.98
N TRP A 231 -4.93 -17.67 0.99
CA TRP A 231 -5.77 -18.55 0.18
C TRP A 231 -5.31 -19.99 0.32
N ALA A 232 -6.17 -20.83 0.90
CA ALA A 232 -5.85 -22.26 1.12
C ALA A 232 -5.42 -22.97 -0.16
N GLN A 233 -6.09 -22.67 -1.29
CA GLN A 233 -5.77 -23.25 -2.59
C GLN A 233 -4.34 -22.92 -3.04
N GLN A 234 -3.93 -21.67 -2.88
CA GLN A 234 -2.58 -21.21 -3.23
C GLN A 234 -1.52 -21.87 -2.34
N LEU A 235 -1.82 -22.03 -1.05
CA LEU A 235 -0.95 -22.72 -0.11
C LEU A 235 -0.79 -24.20 -0.47
N TYR A 236 -1.88 -24.89 -0.81
CA TYR A 236 -1.85 -26.30 -1.19
C TYR A 236 -1.20 -26.53 -2.55
N TYR A 237 -1.36 -25.62 -3.50
CA TYR A 237 -0.66 -25.68 -4.79
C TYR A 237 0.86 -25.73 -4.62
N ASN A 238 1.40 -24.93 -3.71
CA ASN A 238 2.77 -24.98 -3.17
C ASN A 238 3.90 -25.11 -4.21
N ARG A 239 3.74 -24.57 -5.41
CA ARG A 239 4.78 -24.57 -6.45
C ARG A 239 5.49 -23.23 -6.50
N VAL A 240 6.76 -23.27 -6.92
CA VAL A 240 7.54 -22.06 -7.21
C VAL A 240 7.15 -21.54 -8.58
N MET A 241 6.75 -20.28 -8.61
CA MET A 241 6.47 -19.54 -9.84
C MET A 241 7.72 -18.78 -10.27
N PRO A 242 8.32 -19.08 -11.43
CA PRO A 242 9.49 -18.36 -11.92
C PRO A 242 9.12 -17.02 -12.54
N TYR A 243 9.99 -16.00 -12.38
CA TYR A 243 9.88 -14.74 -13.12
C TYR A 243 11.26 -14.20 -13.55
N PRO A 244 11.47 -13.84 -14.84
CA PRO A 244 10.60 -14.19 -15.98
C PRO A 244 10.43 -15.70 -16.10
N GLY A 245 9.31 -16.15 -16.64
CA GLY A 245 9.01 -17.57 -16.73
C GLY A 245 8.10 -17.94 -17.90
N ASP A 246 8.09 -19.24 -18.21
CA ASP A 246 7.17 -19.82 -19.19
C ASP A 246 5.73 -19.65 -18.68
N ILE A 247 4.82 -19.31 -19.57
CA ILE A 247 3.43 -19.04 -19.23
C ILE A 247 2.70 -20.30 -18.74
N GLU A 248 3.18 -21.51 -19.10
CA GLU A 248 2.53 -22.74 -18.68
C GLU A 248 2.56 -22.95 -17.16
N TYR A 249 3.58 -22.44 -16.44
CA TYR A 249 3.56 -22.42 -14.97
C TYR A 249 2.36 -21.65 -14.43
N TYR A 250 2.04 -20.54 -15.06
CA TYR A 250 0.95 -19.65 -14.65
C TYR A 250 -0.41 -20.20 -15.04
N ARG A 251 -0.54 -20.76 -16.26
CA ARG A 251 -1.75 -21.44 -16.70
C ARG A 251 -2.09 -22.64 -15.83
N ASP A 252 -1.09 -23.43 -15.46
CA ASP A 252 -1.28 -24.57 -14.56
C ASP A 252 -1.78 -24.12 -13.18
N CYS A 253 -1.21 -23.03 -12.63
CA CYS A 253 -1.68 -22.44 -11.38
C CYS A 253 -3.11 -21.93 -11.49
N GLU A 254 -3.43 -21.13 -12.51
CA GLU A 254 -4.77 -20.57 -12.72
C GLU A 254 -5.83 -21.68 -12.87
N ARG A 255 -5.52 -22.70 -13.63
CA ARG A 255 -6.40 -23.87 -13.82
C ARG A 255 -6.60 -24.64 -12.51
N THR A 256 -5.51 -24.90 -11.78
CA THR A 256 -5.52 -25.78 -10.61
C THR A 256 -6.10 -25.08 -9.38
N VAL A 257 -5.75 -23.80 -9.19
CA VAL A 257 -6.11 -23.02 -8.00
C VAL A 257 -7.47 -22.35 -8.16
N TRP A 258 -7.73 -21.77 -9.34
CA TRP A 258 -8.88 -20.90 -9.60
C TRP A 258 -9.89 -21.47 -10.59
N GLY A 259 -9.59 -22.64 -11.21
CA GLY A 259 -10.47 -23.24 -12.21
C GLY A 259 -10.48 -22.53 -13.56
N ASN A 260 -9.62 -21.53 -13.78
CA ASN A 260 -9.57 -20.75 -15.01
C ASN A 260 -8.85 -21.55 -16.12
N GLN A 261 -9.62 -22.16 -17.01
CA GLN A 261 -9.08 -23.00 -18.09
C GLN A 261 -8.47 -22.20 -19.25
N ASN A 262 -8.78 -20.91 -19.35
CA ASN A 262 -8.36 -20.05 -20.47
C ASN A 262 -7.56 -18.84 -20.00
N ALA A 263 -6.70 -19.03 -19.01
CA ALA A 263 -5.83 -17.97 -18.52
C ALA A 263 -4.76 -17.60 -19.57
N TYR A 264 -4.49 -16.31 -19.70
CA TYR A 264 -3.40 -15.75 -20.53
C TYR A 264 -3.44 -16.18 -22.01
N PRO A 265 -4.55 -16.01 -22.74
CA PRO A 265 -4.65 -16.43 -24.15
C PRO A 265 -3.65 -15.65 -25.00
N GLY A 266 -2.91 -16.38 -25.87
CA GLY A 266 -1.92 -15.77 -26.77
C GLY A 266 -0.63 -15.28 -26.11
N VAL A 267 -0.43 -15.54 -24.82
CA VAL A 267 0.79 -15.19 -24.10
C VAL A 267 1.72 -16.42 -24.03
N GLU A 268 3.01 -16.22 -24.30
CA GLU A 268 4.02 -17.28 -24.22
C GLU A 268 4.88 -17.20 -22.95
N LYS A 269 5.08 -15.99 -22.44
CA LYS A 269 5.94 -15.74 -21.28
C LYS A 269 5.30 -14.76 -20.31
N MET A 270 5.50 -15.01 -19.04
CA MET A 270 5.29 -14.02 -17.98
C MET A 270 6.59 -13.25 -17.82
N ASP A 271 6.63 -12.03 -18.36
CA ASP A 271 7.79 -11.16 -18.33
C ASP A 271 7.36 -9.67 -18.23
N ILE A 272 8.31 -8.75 -18.45
CA ILE A 272 8.07 -7.30 -18.34
C ILE A 272 6.95 -6.81 -19.29
N GLU A 273 6.79 -7.41 -20.46
CA GLU A 273 5.76 -6.97 -21.41
C GLU A 273 4.35 -7.34 -20.89
N MET A 274 4.24 -8.46 -20.17
CA MET A 274 2.99 -8.80 -19.52
C MET A 274 2.69 -7.86 -18.34
N LEU A 275 3.70 -7.48 -17.54
CA LEU A 275 3.52 -6.46 -16.50
C LEU A 275 3.14 -5.12 -17.10
N ARG A 276 3.76 -4.70 -18.21
CA ARG A 276 3.42 -3.47 -18.93
C ARG A 276 1.96 -3.43 -19.34
N ARG A 277 1.48 -4.53 -19.91
CA ARG A 277 0.07 -4.68 -20.32
C ARG A 277 -0.89 -4.50 -19.13
N GLU A 278 -0.57 -5.10 -18.01
CA GLU A 278 -1.43 -5.06 -16.82
C GLU A 278 -1.34 -3.72 -16.07
N MET A 279 -0.26 -2.96 -16.26
CA MET A 279 -0.12 -1.59 -15.76
C MET A 279 -0.74 -0.53 -16.70
N GLN A 280 -1.30 -0.92 -17.85
CA GLN A 280 -1.75 0.01 -18.90
C GLN A 280 -2.73 1.05 -18.35
N GLY A 281 -3.67 0.65 -17.47
CA GLY A 281 -4.61 1.61 -16.85
C GLY A 281 -3.93 2.75 -16.09
N ALA A 282 -2.76 2.48 -15.48
CA ALA A 282 -1.96 3.51 -14.82
C ALA A 282 -1.26 4.42 -15.83
N PHE A 283 -0.80 3.89 -16.95
CA PHE A 283 -0.16 4.67 -18.01
C PHE A 283 -1.16 5.55 -18.75
N ASP A 284 -2.35 5.00 -19.05
CA ASP A 284 -3.46 5.76 -19.64
C ASP A 284 -3.90 6.92 -18.73
N PHE A 285 -3.97 6.69 -17.42
CA PHE A 285 -4.26 7.74 -16.46
C PHE A 285 -3.21 8.86 -16.49
N ARG A 286 -1.93 8.51 -16.54
CA ARG A 286 -0.83 9.49 -16.62
C ARG A 286 -0.86 10.31 -17.90
N GLU A 287 -1.22 9.67 -19.01
CA GLU A 287 -1.35 10.35 -20.31
C GLU A 287 -2.55 11.28 -20.33
N ALA A 288 -3.70 10.84 -19.78
CA ALA A 288 -4.92 11.63 -19.72
C ALA A 288 -4.82 12.82 -18.73
N HIS A 289 -4.02 12.69 -17.67
CA HIS A 289 -3.90 13.67 -16.59
C HIS A 289 -2.42 14.03 -16.31
N PRO A 290 -1.70 14.66 -17.26
CA PRO A 290 -0.26 14.93 -17.13
C PRO A 290 0.08 15.93 -16.01
N ASP A 291 -0.87 16.75 -15.60
CA ASP A 291 -0.79 17.73 -14.52
C ASP A 291 -1.09 17.15 -13.13
N ARG A 292 -1.57 15.92 -13.04
CA ARG A 292 -1.86 15.23 -11.78
C ARG A 292 -0.73 14.27 -11.41
N ILE A 293 -0.54 14.06 -10.10
CA ILE A 293 0.41 13.07 -9.61
C ILE A 293 -0.30 11.72 -9.53
N LEU A 294 0.29 10.70 -10.17
CA LEU A 294 -0.04 9.29 -9.94
C LEU A 294 1.14 8.64 -9.21
N TRP A 295 0.85 7.87 -8.17
CA TRP A 295 1.81 7.21 -7.32
C TRP A 295 1.51 5.71 -7.21
N LEU A 296 2.49 4.84 -7.39
CA LEU A 296 2.38 3.40 -7.11
C LEU A 296 2.56 3.19 -5.61
N GLY A 297 1.44 3.16 -4.88
CA GLY A 297 1.39 3.16 -3.41
C GLY A 297 1.84 1.85 -2.78
N GLU A 298 1.59 0.73 -3.47
CA GLU A 298 2.03 -0.59 -3.04
C GLU A 298 2.39 -1.50 -4.20
N PHE A 299 3.48 -2.23 -4.06
CA PHE A 299 3.86 -3.38 -4.86
C PHE A 299 4.90 -4.21 -4.13
N GLY A 300 4.92 -5.51 -4.35
CA GLY A 300 5.88 -6.38 -3.69
C GLY A 300 5.64 -7.85 -3.99
N THR A 301 6.45 -8.71 -3.39
CA THR A 301 6.31 -10.15 -3.48
C THR A 301 6.49 -10.79 -2.11
N ILE A 302 5.71 -11.82 -1.86
CA ILE A 302 5.80 -12.61 -0.64
C ILE A 302 7.21 -13.21 -0.48
N ARG A 303 7.68 -13.36 0.77
CA ARG A 303 9.04 -13.86 1.05
C ARG A 303 9.29 -15.31 0.58
N HIS A 304 8.24 -16.10 0.31
CA HIS A 304 8.37 -17.43 -0.28
C HIS A 304 8.81 -17.43 -1.74
N THR A 305 8.75 -16.27 -2.40
CA THR A 305 9.29 -16.08 -3.74
C THR A 305 10.81 -16.18 -3.70
N PRO A 306 11.46 -17.06 -4.49
CA PRO A 306 12.90 -17.14 -4.56
C PRO A 306 13.53 -15.77 -4.88
N LEU A 307 14.59 -15.40 -4.15
CA LEU A 307 15.17 -14.05 -4.18
C LEU A 307 15.47 -13.55 -5.60
N LYS A 308 16.04 -14.41 -6.45
CA LYS A 308 16.34 -14.08 -7.86
C LYS A 308 15.10 -13.60 -8.62
N TYR A 309 13.97 -14.29 -8.46
CA TYR A 309 12.73 -13.94 -9.15
C TYR A 309 12.07 -12.70 -8.55
N ARG A 310 12.16 -12.56 -7.23
CA ARG A 310 11.73 -11.38 -6.50
C ARG A 310 12.44 -10.12 -6.98
N GLU A 311 13.77 -10.17 -7.06
CA GLU A 311 14.60 -9.07 -7.55
C GLU A 311 14.26 -8.69 -9.00
N ASN A 312 14.07 -9.68 -9.89
CA ASN A 312 13.75 -9.42 -11.28
C ASN A 312 12.38 -8.74 -11.42
N TRP A 313 11.37 -9.26 -10.73
CA TRP A 313 10.01 -8.70 -10.80
C TRP A 313 9.96 -7.28 -10.24
N MET A 314 10.55 -7.04 -9.06
CA MET A 314 10.60 -5.69 -8.47
C MET A 314 11.38 -4.71 -9.34
N HIS A 315 12.47 -5.18 -9.98
CA HIS A 315 13.21 -4.38 -10.95
C HIS A 315 12.31 -3.93 -12.10
N ASP A 316 11.57 -4.87 -12.69
CA ASP A 316 10.77 -4.60 -13.88
C ASP A 316 9.57 -3.68 -13.57
N VAL A 317 8.92 -3.86 -12.42
CA VAL A 317 7.85 -2.95 -11.96
C VAL A 317 8.38 -1.53 -11.75
N ILE A 318 9.49 -1.38 -11.04
CA ILE A 318 10.10 -0.05 -10.81
C ILE A 318 10.58 0.56 -12.14
N PHE A 319 11.14 -0.26 -13.03
CA PHE A 319 11.56 0.22 -14.35
C PHE A 319 10.39 0.79 -15.15
N LEU A 320 9.26 0.07 -15.19
CA LEU A 320 8.04 0.51 -15.87
C LEU A 320 7.44 1.78 -15.24
N ALA A 321 7.37 1.84 -13.91
CA ALA A 321 6.91 3.04 -13.21
C ALA A 321 7.77 4.26 -13.55
N LYS A 322 9.09 4.10 -13.56
CA LYS A 322 10.04 5.19 -13.90
C LYS A 322 9.97 5.60 -15.36
N GLU A 323 9.72 4.69 -16.31
CA GLU A 323 9.50 5.04 -17.73
C GLU A 323 8.34 6.03 -17.89
N HIS A 324 7.32 5.96 -17.01
CA HIS A 324 6.13 6.81 -17.05
C HIS A 324 6.15 7.93 -16.00
N GLY A 325 7.30 8.15 -15.34
CA GLY A 325 7.44 9.21 -14.33
C GLY A 325 6.53 8.99 -13.11
N ILE A 326 6.25 7.73 -12.75
CA ILE A 326 5.42 7.35 -11.62
C ILE A 326 6.31 7.06 -10.40
N PRO A 327 6.24 7.87 -9.34
CA PRO A 327 6.86 7.56 -8.05
C PRO A 327 6.28 6.29 -7.44
N TYR A 328 6.99 5.67 -6.49
CA TYR A 328 6.58 4.37 -5.96
C TYR A 328 6.92 4.17 -4.48
N CYS A 329 6.21 3.22 -3.85
CA CYS A 329 6.47 2.76 -2.49
C CYS A 329 6.43 1.23 -2.43
N ALA A 330 7.56 0.60 -2.08
CA ALA A 330 7.67 -0.86 -2.03
C ALA A 330 7.04 -1.43 -0.75
N TRP A 331 6.25 -2.47 -0.87
CA TRP A 331 5.65 -3.18 0.25
C TRP A 331 6.47 -4.44 0.60
N ASN A 332 6.95 -4.65 1.82
CA ASN A 332 7.04 -3.71 2.94
C ASN A 332 8.41 -3.86 3.64
N TYR A 333 8.74 -2.96 4.54
CA TYR A 333 9.99 -3.00 5.31
C TYR A 333 10.10 -4.29 6.11
N LEU A 334 9.19 -4.49 7.05
CA LEU A 334 9.19 -5.62 7.97
C LEU A 334 7.76 -6.14 8.18
N SER A 335 7.58 -7.46 8.25
CA SER A 335 6.34 -8.12 8.65
C SER A 335 6.54 -8.85 9.97
N THR A 336 5.46 -9.03 10.74
CA THR A 336 5.54 -9.77 12.00
C THR A 336 5.94 -11.23 11.76
N PRO A 337 6.67 -11.86 12.69
CA PRO A 337 7.10 -13.26 12.55
C PRO A 337 5.96 -14.25 12.34
N ASN A 338 4.78 -13.94 12.90
CA ASN A 338 3.59 -14.77 12.80
C ASN A 338 2.72 -14.49 11.56
N ASP A 339 3.07 -13.50 10.75
CA ASP A 339 2.40 -13.25 9.49
C ASP A 339 2.84 -14.26 8.44
N GLY A 340 1.96 -15.19 8.09
CA GLY A 340 2.22 -16.19 7.05
C GLY A 340 2.34 -15.62 5.64
N ASN A 341 1.89 -14.36 5.42
CA ASN A 341 1.93 -13.64 4.14
C ASN A 341 3.02 -12.57 4.11
N ARG A 342 4.16 -12.82 4.73
CA ARG A 342 5.23 -11.82 4.87
C ARG A 342 5.78 -11.33 3.55
N PHE A 343 5.82 -10.02 3.38
CA PHE A 343 6.41 -9.32 2.24
C PHE A 343 7.75 -8.66 2.57
N SER A 344 8.30 -8.91 3.76
CA SER A 344 9.50 -8.25 4.29
C SER A 344 10.63 -8.14 3.26
N LEU A 345 11.17 -6.93 3.12
CA LEU A 345 12.36 -6.63 2.32
C LEU A 345 13.64 -6.75 3.14
N VAL A 346 13.49 -6.79 4.46
CA VAL A 346 14.59 -7.00 5.40
C VAL A 346 14.49 -8.37 6.08
N ASP A 347 15.63 -8.82 6.61
CA ASP A 347 15.71 -9.98 7.49
C ASP A 347 15.01 -9.67 8.82
N ASP A 348 14.25 -10.63 9.34
CA ASP A 348 13.42 -10.42 10.54
C ASP A 348 14.28 -10.14 11.80
N ASP A 349 15.42 -10.82 11.94
CA ASP A 349 16.26 -10.71 13.13
C ASP A 349 17.21 -9.52 13.06
N LYS A 350 17.90 -9.37 11.91
CA LYS A 350 18.93 -8.36 11.72
C LYS A 350 18.38 -7.01 11.30
N ARG A 351 17.14 -6.99 10.79
CA ARG A 351 16.49 -5.80 10.21
C ARG A 351 17.37 -5.12 9.16
N ARG A 352 17.97 -5.93 8.28
CA ARG A 352 18.81 -5.48 7.17
C ARG A 352 18.24 -6.03 5.86
N ILE A 353 18.37 -5.23 4.80
CA ILE A 353 17.92 -5.65 3.47
C ILE A 353 18.47 -7.04 3.13
N ILE A 354 17.61 -7.92 2.62
CA ILE A 354 17.94 -9.33 2.38
C ILE A 354 18.96 -9.53 1.27
N SER A 355 19.15 -8.53 0.40
CA SER A 355 20.21 -8.52 -0.59
C SER A 355 20.63 -7.10 -0.97
N PRO A 356 21.93 -6.84 -1.24
CA PRO A 356 22.40 -5.54 -1.74
C PRO A 356 21.77 -5.17 -3.09
N ARG A 357 21.48 -6.15 -3.96
CA ARG A 357 20.82 -5.92 -5.24
C ARG A 357 19.40 -5.43 -5.04
N LEU A 358 18.65 -6.06 -4.16
CA LEU A 358 17.29 -5.63 -3.81
C LEU A 358 17.30 -4.20 -3.26
N GLY A 359 18.25 -3.88 -2.35
CA GLY A 359 18.43 -2.52 -1.83
C GLY A 359 18.67 -1.49 -2.94
N SER A 360 19.50 -1.84 -3.92
CA SER A 360 19.76 -0.97 -5.07
C SER A 360 18.52 -0.80 -5.96
N ILE A 361 17.72 -1.86 -6.14
CA ILE A 361 16.49 -1.83 -6.93
C ILE A 361 15.48 -0.89 -6.28
N ILE A 362 15.17 -1.06 -5.00
CA ILE A 362 14.18 -0.23 -4.30
C ILE A 362 14.61 1.23 -4.19
N ALA A 363 15.92 1.51 -4.18
CA ALA A 363 16.48 2.86 -4.27
C ALA A 363 16.48 3.42 -5.71
N GLY A 364 15.73 2.81 -6.63
CA GLY A 364 15.55 3.28 -8.00
C GLY A 364 16.77 3.13 -8.92
N LYS A 365 17.77 2.35 -8.51
CA LYS A 365 18.97 2.07 -9.35
C LYS A 365 18.66 0.93 -10.33
N VAL A 366 17.64 1.13 -11.16
CA VAL A 366 17.22 0.19 -12.20
C VAL A 366 17.71 0.67 -13.57
N ARG A 367 18.10 -0.27 -14.43
CA ARG A 367 18.53 0.00 -15.80
C ARG A 367 17.82 -1.00 -16.73
N ARG A 368 17.54 -0.57 -17.98
CA ARG A 368 17.03 -1.49 -18.99
C ARG A 368 18.02 -2.65 -19.13
N PHE A 369 17.57 -3.87 -18.89
CA PHE A 369 18.38 -5.04 -19.18
C PHE A 369 18.65 -5.05 -20.69
N ARG A 370 19.91 -4.96 -21.11
CA ARG A 370 20.26 -5.41 -22.46
C ARG A 370 20.06 -6.92 -22.43
N ARG A 371 18.98 -7.40 -23.05
CA ARG A 371 18.89 -8.84 -23.35
C ARG A 371 20.13 -9.18 -24.16
N LYS A 372 20.98 -10.06 -23.65
CA LYS A 372 21.86 -10.82 -24.52
C LYS A 372 20.91 -11.80 -25.19
N ASP A 373 20.70 -11.62 -26.48
CA ASP A 373 20.02 -12.54 -27.37
C ASP A 373 20.58 -13.95 -27.20
#